data_2be35bac3b87614962640cab939bc40c
#
_entry.id   2be35bac3b87614962640cab939bc40c
#
_cell.length_a   1.000
_cell.length_b   1.000
_cell.length_c   1.000
_cell.angle_alpha   90.00
_cell.angle_beta   90.00
_cell.angle_gamma   90.00
#
_symmetry.space_group_name_H-M   'P 1'
#
loop_
_entity.id
_entity.type
_entity.pdbx_description
1 polymer ?
#
loop_
_entity_poly.entity_id
_entity_poly.type
_entity_poly.pdbx_seq_one_letter_code
_entity_poly.pdbx_strand_id
1 'polypeptide(L)'
;MITNNIVDLIGNTPLIKLKYPSEITNCEIYGKAEFLNPGGSIKDRTALGIILDAEKNNLIEPNGICVEGTFGNTGIGLTLVNNARGYKTVIVMPNITVQSKRDILKNMGAELHLVDPQPYSDPGNYQRVSERLAKEIEMERGVKTFWAGQFENTSNYKFHEQTTASEIYNQTNGKINGFTCAIGTGGTLTGVGLGLKSRDKNIHIACTDSQGSSMYNYFSSGNLEKKGDPSFTEGIGQARITKNLEKCEVDMSYYVDDKECIEMLYKLIKTDGLFLGTSSGVNVMGAVKMAKELGPGNTIVTILCLSLIHI
;
A
#
# COMPACT_ATOMS: atom_id res chain seq x y z
N MET A 1 6.76 -17.78 19.54
CA MET A 1 5.38 -17.94 18.97
C MET A 1 5.44 -19.12 18.02
N ILE A 2 4.50 -20.06 18.09
CA ILE A 2 4.34 -21.12 17.09
C ILE A 2 3.10 -20.77 16.29
N THR A 3 3.19 -20.70 14.97
CA THR A 3 2.06 -20.47 14.07
C THR A 3 1.92 -21.64 13.10
N ASN A 4 0.71 -21.92 12.68
CA ASN A 4 0.40 -23.03 11.76
C ASN A 4 0.38 -22.58 10.29
N ASN A 5 0.33 -21.28 10.04
CA ASN A 5 0.20 -20.76 8.69
C ASN A 5 0.99 -19.45 8.52
N ILE A 6 1.62 -19.28 7.36
CA ILE A 6 2.40 -18.06 7.03
C ILE A 6 1.53 -16.79 7.07
N VAL A 7 0.24 -16.87 6.79
CA VAL A 7 -0.68 -15.71 6.83
C VAL A 7 -0.87 -15.14 8.23
N ASP A 8 -0.63 -15.93 9.28
CA ASP A 8 -0.70 -15.48 10.67
C ASP A 8 0.42 -14.52 11.04
N LEU A 9 1.47 -14.44 10.21
CA LEU A 9 2.58 -13.51 10.35
C LEU A 9 2.34 -12.17 9.65
N ILE A 10 1.24 -12.03 8.91
CA ILE A 10 0.88 -10.77 8.26
C ILE A 10 0.33 -9.82 9.30
N GLY A 11 0.94 -8.64 9.39
CA GLY A 11 0.57 -7.65 10.38
C GLY A 11 1.40 -7.74 11.66
N ASN A 12 0.96 -7.07 12.70
CA ASN A 12 1.67 -6.91 13.98
C ASN A 12 3.13 -6.44 13.79
N THR A 13 3.40 -5.71 12.71
CA THR A 13 4.71 -5.17 12.40
C THR A 13 5.11 -4.12 13.45
N PRO A 14 6.39 -3.99 13.81
CA PRO A 14 6.82 -3.01 14.79
C PRO A 14 6.78 -1.57 14.25
N LEU A 15 6.74 -0.61 15.17
CA LEU A 15 7.11 0.78 14.91
C LEU A 15 8.61 0.95 15.15
N ILE A 16 9.31 1.54 14.19
CA ILE A 16 10.74 1.88 14.29
C ILE A 16 10.85 3.39 14.46
N LYS A 17 11.49 3.86 15.52
CA LYS A 17 11.83 5.29 15.66
C LYS A 17 12.86 5.67 14.62
N LEU A 18 12.56 6.67 13.82
CA LEU A 18 13.46 7.20 12.80
C LEU A 18 14.33 8.29 13.42
N LYS A 19 15.60 7.98 13.63
CA LYS A 19 16.53 8.86 14.34
C LYS A 19 16.71 10.20 13.63
N TYR A 20 17.20 10.18 12.39
CA TYR A 20 17.46 11.41 11.63
C TYR A 20 16.22 12.28 11.45
N PRO A 21 15.06 11.76 10.98
CA PRO A 21 13.83 12.56 10.88
C PRO A 21 13.38 13.17 12.21
N SER A 22 13.51 12.43 13.31
CA SER A 22 13.14 12.92 14.65
C SER A 22 14.06 14.04 15.12
N GLU A 23 15.39 13.91 14.94
CA GLU A 23 16.37 14.91 15.33
C GLU A 23 16.19 16.25 14.61
N ILE A 24 15.94 16.23 13.28
CA ILE A 24 15.80 17.47 12.49
C ILE A 24 14.46 18.19 12.70
N THR A 25 13.50 17.55 13.35
CA THR A 25 12.15 18.12 13.60
C THR A 25 11.88 18.37 15.07
N ASN A 26 12.71 17.84 15.99
CA ASN A 26 12.43 17.77 17.43
C ASN A 26 11.05 17.11 17.73
N CYS A 27 10.67 16.12 16.91
CA CYS A 27 9.46 15.32 17.04
C CYS A 27 9.80 13.84 17.20
N GLU A 28 8.83 13.03 17.62
CA GLU A 28 8.94 11.58 17.61
C GLU A 28 8.40 11.07 16.27
N ILE A 29 9.26 10.71 15.32
CA ILE A 29 8.81 10.15 14.02
C ILE A 29 9.05 8.65 14.00
N TYR A 30 7.99 7.90 13.77
CA TYR A 30 8.01 6.44 13.69
C TYR A 30 7.60 5.94 12.31
N GLY A 31 8.28 4.91 11.84
CA GLY A 31 7.93 4.16 10.65
C GLY A 31 7.31 2.80 11.00
N LYS A 32 6.12 2.50 10.51
CA LYS A 32 5.50 1.20 10.60
C LYS A 32 6.19 0.25 9.63
N ALA A 33 6.90 -0.76 10.15
CA ALA A 33 7.83 -1.61 9.38
C ALA A 33 7.11 -2.67 8.53
N GLU A 34 6.33 -2.25 7.56
CA GLU A 34 5.51 -3.13 6.70
C GLU A 34 6.34 -4.03 5.76
N PHE A 35 7.62 -3.73 5.57
CA PHE A 35 8.57 -4.61 4.88
C PHE A 35 8.88 -5.91 5.64
N LEU A 36 8.46 -6.03 6.90
CA LEU A 36 8.60 -7.25 7.71
C LEU A 36 7.42 -8.23 7.53
N ASN A 37 6.39 -7.89 6.76
CA ASN A 37 5.40 -8.86 6.36
C ASN A 37 6.03 -9.98 5.51
N PRO A 38 5.48 -11.21 5.52
CA PRO A 38 6.07 -12.36 4.83
C PRO A 38 6.35 -12.18 3.33
N GLY A 39 5.50 -11.44 2.61
CA GLY A 39 5.69 -11.08 1.20
C GLY A 39 6.50 -9.80 1.01
N GLY A 40 7.05 -9.24 2.10
CA GLY A 40 7.98 -8.12 2.09
C GLY A 40 7.34 -6.74 1.95
N SER A 41 6.02 -6.60 2.01
CA SER A 41 5.38 -5.29 1.85
C SER A 41 4.03 -5.15 2.55
N ILE A 42 3.55 -3.91 2.63
CA ILE A 42 2.20 -3.58 3.14
C ILE A 42 1.08 -4.24 2.33
N LYS A 43 1.35 -4.68 1.10
CA LYS A 43 0.34 -5.30 0.24
C LYS A 43 -0.10 -6.68 0.71
N ASP A 44 0.66 -7.32 1.58
CA ASP A 44 0.25 -8.57 2.23
C ASP A 44 -1.02 -8.37 3.05
N ARG A 45 -1.14 -7.23 3.74
CA ARG A 45 -2.37 -6.87 4.47
C ARG A 45 -3.55 -6.65 3.52
N THR A 46 -3.32 -5.93 2.42
CA THR A 46 -4.35 -5.74 1.38
C THR A 46 -4.82 -7.08 0.84
N ALA A 47 -3.89 -7.98 0.52
CA ALA A 47 -4.19 -9.31 0.01
C ALA A 47 -4.98 -10.13 1.03
N LEU A 48 -4.52 -10.19 2.28
CA LEU A 48 -5.20 -10.93 3.33
C LEU A 48 -6.61 -10.39 3.58
N GLY A 49 -6.77 -9.08 3.69
CA GLY A 49 -8.08 -8.46 3.90
C GLY A 49 -9.08 -8.75 2.78
N ILE A 50 -8.62 -8.70 1.53
CA ILE A 50 -9.45 -9.01 0.35
C ILE A 50 -9.87 -10.48 0.34
N ILE A 51 -8.96 -11.41 0.60
CA ILE A 51 -9.27 -12.85 0.57
C ILE A 51 -10.16 -13.25 1.74
N LEU A 52 -9.91 -12.76 2.95
CA LEU A 52 -10.78 -13.05 4.10
C LEU A 52 -12.22 -12.53 3.89
N ASP A 53 -12.37 -11.36 3.28
CA ASP A 53 -13.69 -10.83 2.93
C ASP A 53 -14.36 -11.66 1.82
N ALA A 54 -13.60 -12.10 0.83
CA ALA A 54 -14.10 -12.96 -0.24
C ALA A 54 -14.60 -14.32 0.31
N GLU A 55 -13.85 -14.93 1.22
CA GLU A 55 -14.26 -16.16 1.91
C GLU A 55 -15.54 -15.97 2.74
N LYS A 56 -15.57 -14.91 3.54
CA LYS A 56 -16.73 -14.58 4.39
C LYS A 56 -18.01 -14.41 3.57
N ASN A 57 -17.90 -13.86 2.34
CA ASN A 57 -19.00 -13.59 1.44
C ASN A 57 -19.22 -14.70 0.39
N ASN A 58 -18.52 -15.85 0.50
CA ASN A 58 -18.59 -16.97 -0.46
C ASN A 58 -18.30 -16.55 -1.91
N LEU A 59 -17.40 -15.57 -2.12
CA LEU A 59 -16.99 -15.10 -3.45
C LEU A 59 -15.89 -15.97 -4.06
N ILE A 60 -15.19 -16.76 -3.24
CA ILE A 60 -14.20 -17.75 -3.66
C ILE A 60 -14.45 -19.06 -2.93
N GLU A 61 -14.16 -20.19 -3.57
CA GLU A 61 -14.37 -21.54 -3.05
C GLU A 61 -13.04 -22.30 -3.01
N PRO A 62 -12.92 -23.43 -2.27
CA PRO A 62 -11.70 -24.24 -2.26
C PRO A 62 -11.26 -24.61 -3.68
N ASN A 63 -9.97 -24.46 -3.97
CA ASN A 63 -9.35 -24.57 -5.30
C ASN A 63 -9.81 -23.48 -6.32
N GLY A 64 -10.55 -22.47 -5.89
CA GLY A 64 -10.93 -21.32 -6.71
C GLY A 64 -9.72 -20.52 -7.21
N ILE A 65 -10.00 -19.60 -8.13
CA ILE A 65 -8.96 -18.77 -8.77
C ILE A 65 -9.17 -17.32 -8.36
N CYS A 66 -8.11 -16.67 -7.89
CA CYS A 66 -8.09 -15.22 -7.62
C CYS A 66 -7.35 -14.52 -8.76
N VAL A 67 -7.98 -13.52 -9.37
CA VAL A 67 -7.40 -12.71 -10.46
C VAL A 67 -7.16 -11.28 -9.99
N GLU A 68 -5.99 -10.71 -10.31
CA GLU A 68 -5.68 -9.31 -9.99
C GLU A 68 -4.85 -8.64 -11.08
N GLY A 69 -5.10 -7.34 -11.28
CA GLY A 69 -4.28 -6.46 -12.10
C GLY A 69 -3.30 -5.65 -11.26
N THR A 70 -1.97 -5.86 -11.43
CA THR A 70 -0.98 -5.20 -10.57
C THR A 70 0.41 -5.09 -11.21
N PHE A 71 1.22 -4.11 -10.75
CA PHE A 71 2.66 -3.99 -11.06
C PHE A 71 3.58 -4.88 -10.19
N GLY A 72 3.05 -5.69 -9.25
CA GLY A 72 3.87 -6.67 -8.53
C GLY A 72 3.50 -6.91 -7.08
N ASN A 73 3.71 -5.99 -6.16
CA ASN A 73 3.61 -6.26 -4.70
C ASN A 73 2.25 -6.83 -4.26
N THR A 74 1.14 -6.35 -4.81
CA THR A 74 -0.17 -6.95 -4.52
C THR A 74 -0.28 -8.36 -5.07
N GLY A 75 0.29 -8.61 -6.25
CA GLY A 75 0.39 -9.96 -6.81
C GLY A 75 1.17 -10.90 -5.93
N ILE A 76 2.30 -10.46 -5.37
CA ILE A 76 3.12 -11.23 -4.42
C ILE A 76 2.29 -11.56 -3.17
N GLY A 77 1.67 -10.55 -2.54
CA GLY A 77 0.84 -10.75 -1.36
C GLY A 77 -0.35 -11.68 -1.62
N LEU A 78 -1.07 -11.50 -2.74
CA LEU A 78 -2.18 -12.39 -3.13
C LEU A 78 -1.69 -13.81 -3.39
N THR A 79 -0.58 -13.99 -4.09
CA THR A 79 -0.05 -15.34 -4.36
C THR A 79 0.35 -16.04 -3.07
N LEU A 80 0.99 -15.32 -2.13
CA LEU A 80 1.35 -15.86 -0.82
C LEU A 80 0.10 -16.30 -0.04
N VAL A 81 -0.88 -15.42 0.09
CA VAL A 81 -2.13 -15.70 0.82
C VAL A 81 -2.90 -16.83 0.15
N ASN A 82 -3.06 -16.80 -1.16
CA ASN A 82 -3.79 -17.81 -1.92
C ASN A 82 -3.15 -19.20 -1.81
N ASN A 83 -1.83 -19.29 -1.97
CA ASN A 83 -1.11 -20.56 -1.79
C ASN A 83 -1.33 -21.15 -0.39
N ALA A 84 -1.25 -20.30 0.64
CA ALA A 84 -1.45 -20.73 2.03
C ALA A 84 -2.90 -21.16 2.35
N ARG A 85 -3.86 -20.71 1.55
CA ARG A 85 -5.31 -21.00 1.71
C ARG A 85 -5.87 -21.94 0.67
N GLY A 86 -5.05 -22.45 -0.25
CA GLY A 86 -5.44 -23.45 -1.26
C GLY A 86 -6.16 -22.87 -2.48
N TYR A 87 -5.90 -21.62 -2.83
CA TYR A 87 -6.41 -20.95 -4.03
C TYR A 87 -5.31 -20.80 -5.09
N LYS A 88 -5.70 -20.65 -6.34
CA LYS A 88 -4.80 -20.33 -7.45
C LYS A 88 -4.79 -18.82 -7.71
N THR A 89 -3.70 -18.32 -8.27
CA THR A 89 -3.54 -16.89 -8.56
C THR A 89 -3.23 -16.66 -10.03
N VAL A 90 -3.97 -15.75 -10.64
CA VAL A 90 -3.72 -15.22 -11.98
C VAL A 90 -3.45 -13.73 -11.88
N ILE A 91 -2.32 -13.28 -12.41
CA ILE A 91 -1.89 -11.87 -12.35
C ILE A 91 -1.82 -11.29 -13.76
N VAL A 92 -2.56 -10.20 -13.97
CA VAL A 92 -2.46 -9.38 -15.17
C VAL A 92 -1.52 -8.22 -14.88
N MET A 93 -0.46 -8.07 -15.69
CA MET A 93 0.53 -7.02 -15.46
C MET A 93 1.07 -6.45 -16.77
N PRO A 94 1.49 -5.16 -16.76
CA PRO A 94 2.14 -4.57 -17.92
C PRO A 94 3.46 -5.28 -18.25
N ASN A 95 3.72 -5.48 -19.54
CA ASN A 95 4.92 -6.15 -20.04
C ASN A 95 6.23 -5.37 -19.80
N ILE A 96 6.13 -4.10 -19.36
CA ILE A 96 7.26 -3.26 -18.94
C ILE A 96 7.65 -3.51 -17.46
N THR A 97 6.87 -4.29 -16.72
CA THR A 97 7.22 -4.63 -15.32
C THR A 97 8.57 -5.35 -15.29
N VAL A 98 9.41 -4.98 -14.32
CA VAL A 98 10.77 -5.52 -14.18
C VAL A 98 10.78 -7.04 -14.08
N GLN A 99 11.78 -7.68 -14.71
CA GLN A 99 11.85 -9.14 -14.83
C GLN A 99 11.85 -9.85 -13.47
N SER A 100 12.58 -9.31 -12.48
CA SER A 100 12.66 -9.89 -11.14
C SER A 100 11.29 -10.09 -10.48
N LYS A 101 10.37 -9.13 -10.60
CA LYS A 101 9.00 -9.26 -10.06
C LYS A 101 8.20 -10.34 -10.79
N ARG A 102 8.37 -10.44 -12.12
CA ARG A 102 7.74 -11.50 -12.91
C ARG A 102 8.24 -12.88 -12.50
N ASP A 103 9.54 -13.01 -12.28
CA ASP A 103 10.16 -14.27 -11.88
C ASP A 103 9.74 -14.69 -10.47
N ILE A 104 9.67 -13.76 -9.52
CA ILE A 104 9.13 -14.02 -8.18
C ILE A 104 7.72 -14.61 -8.27
N LEU A 105 6.81 -13.95 -8.99
CA LEU A 105 5.42 -14.40 -9.12
C LEU A 105 5.32 -15.80 -9.77
N LYS A 106 6.08 -16.04 -10.86
CA LYS A 106 6.13 -17.36 -11.50
C LYS A 106 6.66 -18.43 -10.56
N ASN A 107 7.75 -18.15 -9.85
CA ASN A 107 8.33 -19.08 -8.89
C ASN A 107 7.40 -19.39 -7.70
N MET A 108 6.54 -18.44 -7.34
CA MET A 108 5.48 -18.66 -6.35
C MET A 108 4.28 -19.44 -6.91
N GLY A 109 4.24 -19.72 -8.22
CA GLY A 109 3.16 -20.48 -8.86
C GLY A 109 2.02 -19.65 -9.43
N ALA A 110 2.14 -18.32 -9.52
CA ALA A 110 1.14 -17.49 -10.18
C ALA A 110 1.18 -17.64 -11.70
N GLU A 111 0.01 -17.72 -12.32
CA GLU A 111 -0.16 -17.60 -13.77
C GLU A 111 -0.09 -16.13 -14.15
N LEU A 112 0.77 -15.76 -15.13
CA LEU A 112 0.96 -14.37 -15.56
C LEU A 112 0.36 -14.12 -16.93
N HIS A 113 -0.46 -13.06 -17.01
CA HIS A 113 -0.95 -12.46 -18.24
C HIS A 113 -0.27 -11.10 -18.46
N LEU A 114 0.59 -11.01 -19.47
CA LEU A 114 1.27 -9.76 -19.81
C LEU A 114 0.46 -8.98 -20.83
N VAL A 115 0.26 -7.68 -20.58
CA VAL A 115 -0.45 -6.75 -21.45
C VAL A 115 0.42 -5.55 -21.77
N ASP A 116 0.13 -4.85 -22.86
CA ASP A 116 0.79 -3.60 -23.15
C ASP A 116 0.38 -2.51 -22.14
N PRO A 117 1.30 -1.58 -21.78
CA PRO A 117 0.97 -0.49 -20.86
C PRO A 117 -0.04 0.46 -21.51
N GLN A 118 -1.20 0.59 -20.90
CA GLN A 118 -2.27 1.46 -21.34
C GLN A 118 -2.79 2.33 -20.18
N PRO A 119 -3.27 3.56 -20.45
CA PRO A 119 -3.92 4.39 -19.43
C PRO A 119 -5.21 3.71 -18.94
N TYR A 120 -5.67 4.06 -17.73
CA TYR A 120 -6.88 3.44 -17.14
C TYR A 120 -8.14 3.62 -17.99
N SER A 121 -8.23 4.68 -18.79
CA SER A 121 -9.36 4.91 -19.72
C SER A 121 -9.43 3.88 -20.85
N ASP A 122 -8.32 3.24 -21.20
CA ASP A 122 -8.23 2.25 -22.27
C ASP A 122 -8.72 0.87 -21.78
N PRO A 123 -9.57 0.15 -22.58
CA PRO A 123 -9.98 -1.21 -22.26
C PRO A 123 -8.85 -2.22 -22.12
N GLY A 124 -7.69 -1.98 -22.74
CA GLY A 124 -6.47 -2.79 -22.62
C GLY A 124 -5.68 -2.56 -21.33
N ASN A 125 -6.08 -1.62 -20.47
CA ASN A 125 -5.43 -1.41 -19.20
C ASN A 125 -5.47 -2.66 -18.32
N TYR A 126 -4.36 -3.00 -17.68
CA TYR A 126 -4.19 -4.22 -16.88
C TYR A 126 -5.27 -4.44 -15.80
N GLN A 127 -5.79 -3.37 -15.18
CA GLN A 127 -6.86 -3.48 -14.19
C GLN A 127 -8.17 -3.90 -14.86
N ARG A 128 -8.53 -3.30 -16.00
CA ARG A 128 -9.74 -3.63 -16.75
C ARG A 128 -9.66 -5.01 -17.40
N VAL A 129 -8.48 -5.39 -17.90
CA VAL A 129 -8.24 -6.73 -18.43
C VAL A 129 -8.40 -7.78 -17.34
N SER A 130 -7.87 -7.54 -16.12
CA SER A 130 -7.98 -8.50 -15.01
C SER A 130 -9.44 -8.76 -14.61
N GLU A 131 -10.29 -7.73 -14.60
CA GLU A 131 -11.72 -7.90 -14.31
C GLU A 131 -12.45 -8.76 -15.36
N ARG A 132 -12.16 -8.53 -16.65
CA ARG A 132 -12.76 -9.33 -17.73
C ARG A 132 -12.24 -10.77 -17.72
N LEU A 133 -10.92 -10.92 -17.56
CA LEU A 133 -10.25 -12.22 -17.52
C LEU A 133 -10.78 -13.10 -16.38
N ALA A 134 -11.15 -12.53 -15.24
CA ALA A 134 -11.75 -13.29 -14.16
C ALA A 134 -13.07 -13.98 -14.60
N LYS A 135 -13.91 -13.26 -15.34
CA LYS A 135 -15.18 -13.80 -15.88
C LYS A 135 -14.94 -14.84 -16.97
N GLU A 136 -13.98 -14.59 -17.85
CA GLU A 136 -13.59 -15.51 -18.93
C GLU A 136 -13.06 -16.83 -18.37
N ILE A 137 -12.14 -16.79 -17.38
CA ILE A 137 -11.59 -17.97 -16.70
C ILE A 137 -12.71 -18.79 -16.02
N GLU A 138 -13.65 -18.14 -15.34
CA GLU A 138 -14.77 -18.84 -14.69
C GLU A 138 -15.62 -19.60 -15.71
N MET A 139 -15.93 -18.97 -16.84
CA MET A 139 -16.70 -19.61 -17.92
C MET A 139 -15.94 -20.74 -18.62
N GLU A 140 -14.66 -20.54 -18.90
CA GLU A 140 -13.84 -21.51 -19.64
C GLU A 140 -13.44 -22.72 -18.81
N ARG A 141 -13.05 -22.48 -17.53
CA ARG A 141 -12.49 -23.54 -16.65
C ARG A 141 -13.55 -24.17 -15.74
N GLY A 142 -14.73 -23.58 -15.63
CA GLY A 142 -15.79 -24.06 -14.72
C GLY A 142 -15.40 -24.04 -13.26
N VAL A 143 -14.50 -23.13 -12.88
CA VAL A 143 -13.98 -22.97 -11.51
C VAL A 143 -14.35 -21.59 -10.99
N LYS A 144 -14.87 -21.52 -9.78
CA LYS A 144 -15.22 -20.25 -9.13
C LYS A 144 -14.03 -19.31 -9.15
N THR A 145 -14.21 -18.15 -9.80
CA THR A 145 -13.14 -17.19 -10.01
C THR A 145 -13.51 -15.84 -9.42
N PHE A 146 -12.62 -15.29 -8.60
CA PHE A 146 -12.79 -14.04 -7.88
C PHE A 146 -11.81 -12.98 -8.39
N TRP A 147 -12.35 -11.83 -8.78
CA TRP A 147 -11.53 -10.65 -9.06
C TRP A 147 -11.25 -9.88 -7.78
N ALA A 148 -9.96 -9.78 -7.37
CA ALA A 148 -9.57 -9.12 -6.14
C ALA A 148 -9.83 -7.60 -6.17
N GLY A 149 -9.54 -6.95 -7.30
CA GLY A 149 -9.90 -5.56 -7.57
C GLY A 149 -9.40 -4.56 -6.54
N GLN A 150 -8.11 -4.59 -6.17
CA GLN A 150 -7.53 -3.85 -5.05
C GLN A 150 -7.87 -2.35 -4.99
N PHE A 151 -8.19 -1.73 -6.11
CA PHE A 151 -8.54 -0.30 -6.18
C PHE A 151 -10.02 -0.05 -5.85
N GLU A 152 -10.90 -1.00 -6.20
CA GLU A 152 -12.36 -0.88 -6.08
C GLU A 152 -12.90 -1.68 -4.89
N ASN A 153 -12.20 -2.70 -4.44
CA ASN A 153 -12.60 -3.53 -3.32
C ASN A 153 -12.33 -2.83 -1.99
N THR A 154 -13.39 -2.43 -1.30
CA THR A 154 -13.32 -1.66 -0.05
C THR A 154 -12.89 -2.49 1.17
N SER A 155 -12.82 -3.82 1.07
CA SER A 155 -12.23 -4.66 2.11
C SER A 155 -10.76 -4.31 2.36
N ASN A 156 -10.08 -3.73 1.35
CA ASN A 156 -8.74 -3.20 1.45
C ASN A 156 -8.63 -2.14 2.57
N TYR A 157 -9.37 -1.04 2.49
CA TYR A 157 -9.27 -0.02 3.56
C TYR A 157 -9.85 -0.49 4.89
N LYS A 158 -10.91 -1.31 4.88
CA LYS A 158 -11.51 -1.85 6.13
C LYS A 158 -10.54 -2.72 6.90
N PHE A 159 -9.70 -3.50 6.22
CA PHE A 159 -8.69 -4.30 6.88
C PHE A 159 -7.60 -3.43 7.53
N HIS A 160 -7.16 -2.36 6.89
CA HIS A 160 -6.24 -1.39 7.50
C HIS A 160 -6.87 -0.63 8.67
N GLU A 161 -8.16 -0.29 8.61
CA GLU A 161 -8.91 0.32 9.70
C GLU A 161 -8.93 -0.58 10.94
N GLN A 162 -9.22 -1.87 10.75
CA GLN A 162 -9.32 -2.84 11.84
C GLN A 162 -7.97 -3.26 12.43
N THR A 163 -6.94 -3.36 11.61
CA THR A 163 -5.63 -3.91 12.00
C THR A 163 -4.55 -2.84 12.12
N THR A 164 -4.11 -2.24 11.02
CA THR A 164 -2.98 -1.30 10.98
C THR A 164 -3.21 -0.10 11.90
N ALA A 165 -4.40 0.50 11.87
CA ALA A 165 -4.74 1.62 12.73
C ALA A 165 -4.73 1.23 14.22
N SER A 166 -5.27 0.06 14.55
CA SER A 166 -5.28 -0.47 15.91
C SER A 166 -3.88 -0.73 16.44
N GLU A 167 -3.03 -1.33 15.61
CA GLU A 167 -1.62 -1.57 15.95
C GLU A 167 -0.87 -0.26 16.21
N ILE A 168 -1.00 0.73 15.32
CA ILE A 168 -0.35 2.05 15.47
C ILE A 168 -0.80 2.72 16.75
N TYR A 169 -2.11 2.77 17.02
CA TYR A 169 -2.66 3.39 18.21
C TYR A 169 -2.16 2.73 19.50
N ASN A 170 -2.17 1.39 19.54
CA ASN A 170 -1.71 0.62 20.70
C ASN A 170 -0.18 0.75 20.90
N GLN A 171 0.61 0.69 19.85
CA GLN A 171 2.07 0.78 19.90
C GLN A 171 2.57 2.17 20.31
N THR A 172 1.78 3.22 20.05
CA THR A 172 2.06 4.58 20.52
C THR A 172 1.42 4.86 21.90
N ASN A 173 0.74 3.89 22.51
CA ASN A 173 -0.06 4.07 23.73
C ASN A 173 -1.06 5.23 23.59
N GLY A 174 -1.63 5.41 22.41
CA GLY A 174 -2.53 6.51 22.08
C GLY A 174 -1.85 7.89 21.96
N LYS A 175 -0.54 7.97 22.11
CA LYS A 175 0.22 9.24 21.99
C LYS A 175 0.67 9.48 20.54
N ILE A 176 -0.28 9.63 19.64
CA ILE A 176 -0.04 9.95 18.24
C ILE A 176 -0.76 11.24 17.88
N ASN A 177 -0.04 12.19 17.26
CA ASN A 177 -0.56 13.49 16.83
C ASN A 177 -0.84 13.52 15.33
N GLY A 178 -0.11 12.71 14.53
CA GLY A 178 -0.29 12.69 13.10
C GLY A 178 0.08 11.38 12.44
N PHE A 179 -0.64 11.07 11.36
CA PHE A 179 -0.35 9.95 10.47
C PHE A 179 -0.32 10.43 9.03
N THR A 180 0.67 9.99 8.28
CA THR A 180 0.77 10.29 6.85
C THR A 180 1.32 9.12 6.06
N CYS A 181 0.79 8.91 4.86
CA CYS A 181 1.39 8.01 3.88
C CYS A 181 0.98 8.36 2.45
N ALA A 182 1.71 7.83 1.49
CA ALA A 182 1.43 7.97 0.07
C ALA A 182 0.25 7.08 -0.37
N ILE A 183 -0.34 7.46 -1.49
CA ILE A 183 -1.52 6.82 -2.07
C ILE A 183 -1.14 6.00 -3.29
N GLY A 184 -1.35 4.69 -3.22
CA GLY A 184 -1.46 3.80 -4.37
C GLY A 184 -2.94 3.47 -4.63
N THR A 185 -3.51 2.54 -3.86
CA THR A 185 -4.94 2.20 -3.93
C THR A 185 -5.82 3.11 -3.07
N GLY A 186 -5.24 3.82 -2.11
CA GLY A 186 -5.96 4.58 -1.09
C GLY A 186 -6.28 3.79 0.18
N GLY A 187 -6.23 2.46 0.13
CA GLY A 187 -6.65 1.61 1.26
C GLY A 187 -5.95 1.91 2.57
N THR A 188 -4.64 2.10 2.55
CA THR A 188 -3.86 2.37 3.78
C THR A 188 -4.21 3.71 4.40
N LEU A 189 -4.18 4.80 3.61
CA LEU A 189 -4.44 6.14 4.13
C LEU A 189 -5.86 6.24 4.69
N THR A 190 -6.84 5.77 3.92
CA THR A 190 -8.25 5.79 4.33
C THR A 190 -8.48 4.93 5.58
N GLY A 191 -8.04 3.68 5.55
CA GLY A 191 -8.29 2.75 6.66
C GLY A 191 -7.61 3.19 7.95
N VAL A 192 -6.34 3.57 7.88
CA VAL A 192 -5.63 4.06 9.08
C VAL A 192 -6.22 5.38 9.56
N GLY A 193 -6.53 6.30 8.64
CA GLY A 193 -7.15 7.58 8.98
C GLY A 193 -8.49 7.41 9.72
N LEU A 194 -9.41 6.62 9.17
CA LEU A 194 -10.70 6.32 9.81
C LEU A 194 -10.51 5.65 11.18
N GLY A 195 -9.63 4.65 11.25
CA GLY A 195 -9.40 3.92 12.49
C GLY A 195 -8.73 4.75 13.59
N LEU A 196 -7.84 5.69 13.26
CA LEU A 196 -7.22 6.60 14.21
C LEU A 196 -8.21 7.70 14.64
N LYS A 197 -8.90 8.37 13.70
CA LYS A 197 -9.89 9.42 14.02
C LYS A 197 -11.10 8.89 14.77
N SER A 198 -11.46 7.62 14.64
CA SER A 198 -12.52 7.01 15.48
C SER A 198 -12.13 6.91 16.96
N ARG A 199 -10.85 6.92 17.29
CA ARG A 199 -10.30 6.86 18.64
C ARG A 199 -10.01 8.24 19.21
N ASP A 200 -9.43 9.12 18.40
CA ASP A 200 -9.18 10.52 18.75
C ASP A 200 -9.28 11.38 17.49
N LYS A 201 -10.27 12.27 17.46
CA LYS A 201 -10.53 13.19 16.35
C LYS A 201 -9.44 14.26 16.15
N ASN A 202 -8.60 14.48 17.15
CA ASN A 202 -7.49 15.45 17.08
C ASN A 202 -6.26 14.91 16.34
N ILE A 203 -6.21 13.60 16.03
CA ILE A 203 -5.12 13.04 15.25
C ILE A 203 -5.21 13.59 13.81
N HIS A 204 -4.16 14.26 13.38
CA HIS A 204 -4.09 14.79 12.01
C HIS A 204 -3.76 13.68 11.00
N ILE A 205 -4.51 13.65 9.90
CA ILE A 205 -4.28 12.72 8.79
C ILE A 205 -3.80 13.50 7.58
N ALA A 206 -2.67 13.10 6.99
CA ALA A 206 -2.14 13.76 5.81
C ALA A 206 -1.92 12.82 4.64
N CYS A 207 -2.21 13.29 3.45
CA CYS A 207 -1.75 12.67 2.21
C CYS A 207 -0.30 13.12 1.95
N THR A 208 0.60 12.18 1.78
CA THR A 208 1.90 12.46 1.15
C THR A 208 1.85 11.99 -0.29
N ASP A 209 2.21 12.84 -1.23
CA ASP A 209 2.10 12.53 -2.65
C ASP A 209 3.41 12.73 -3.39
N SER A 210 3.73 11.83 -4.31
CA SER A 210 4.91 11.90 -5.17
C SER A 210 4.68 12.82 -6.36
N GLN A 211 5.76 13.29 -6.97
CA GLN A 211 5.64 13.98 -8.26
C GLN A 211 4.95 13.10 -9.31
N GLY A 212 4.33 13.73 -10.31
CA GLY A 212 3.57 13.05 -11.37
C GLY A 212 2.20 12.51 -10.96
N SER A 213 1.82 12.66 -9.68
CA SER A 213 0.52 12.27 -9.12
C SER A 213 -0.44 13.47 -9.02
N SER A 214 -1.73 13.18 -8.82
CA SER A 214 -2.78 14.19 -8.67
C SER A 214 -3.29 14.36 -7.25
N MET A 215 -2.86 13.53 -6.30
CA MET A 215 -3.49 13.47 -4.98
C MET A 215 -3.16 14.69 -4.12
N TYR A 216 -1.94 15.23 -4.24
CA TYR A 216 -1.59 16.47 -3.56
C TYR A 216 -2.53 17.62 -3.97
N ASN A 217 -2.73 17.84 -5.27
CA ASN A 217 -3.62 18.90 -5.77
C ASN A 217 -5.08 18.62 -5.41
N TYR A 218 -5.52 17.35 -5.47
CA TYR A 218 -6.86 16.98 -5.10
C TYR A 218 -7.18 17.31 -3.63
N PHE A 219 -6.33 16.94 -2.69
CA PHE A 219 -6.57 17.22 -1.27
C PHE A 219 -6.27 18.66 -0.86
N SER A 220 -5.45 19.39 -1.62
CA SER A 220 -5.18 20.80 -1.34
C SER A 220 -6.23 21.74 -1.93
N SER A 221 -6.78 21.45 -3.11
CA SER A 221 -7.60 22.38 -3.88
C SER A 221 -8.82 21.76 -4.59
N GLY A 222 -9.03 20.45 -4.44
CA GLY A 222 -10.09 19.71 -5.13
C GLY A 222 -9.79 19.42 -6.61
N ASN A 223 -8.58 19.68 -7.10
CA ASN A 223 -8.22 19.54 -8.50
C ASN A 223 -7.41 18.23 -8.74
N LEU A 224 -7.82 17.42 -9.71
CA LEU A 224 -7.13 16.17 -10.10
C LEU A 224 -6.00 16.37 -11.12
N GLU A 225 -5.43 17.55 -11.20
CA GLU A 225 -4.26 17.80 -12.05
C GLU A 225 -3.00 17.19 -11.47
N LYS A 226 -2.19 16.59 -12.33
CA LYS A 226 -0.88 16.06 -11.95
C LYS A 226 0.07 17.19 -11.59
N LYS A 227 0.92 16.96 -10.58
CA LYS A 227 1.97 17.89 -10.17
C LYS A 227 3.36 17.33 -10.47
N GLY A 228 4.16 18.06 -11.25
CA GLY A 228 5.52 17.68 -11.65
C GLY A 228 5.57 16.60 -12.74
N ASP A 229 6.80 16.24 -13.10
CA ASP A 229 7.09 15.19 -14.08
C ASP A 229 6.78 13.78 -13.53
N PRO A 230 6.69 12.75 -14.37
CA PRO A 230 6.56 11.37 -13.89
C PRO A 230 7.64 10.99 -12.88
N SER A 231 7.26 10.39 -11.76
CA SER A 231 8.20 9.87 -10.75
C SER A 231 8.78 8.51 -11.16
N PHE A 232 10.03 8.22 -10.74
CA PHE A 232 10.58 6.87 -10.78
C PHE A 232 9.99 5.95 -9.71
N THR A 233 9.19 6.48 -8.77
CA THR A 233 8.62 5.72 -7.67
C THR A 233 7.47 4.83 -8.14
N GLU A 234 7.58 3.53 -7.94
CA GLU A 234 6.54 2.57 -8.27
C GLU A 234 5.57 2.30 -7.11
N GLY A 235 4.33 1.93 -7.45
CA GLY A 235 3.31 1.46 -6.49
C GLY A 235 2.57 2.55 -5.71
N ILE A 236 2.93 3.81 -5.90
CA ILE A 236 2.24 5.01 -5.41
C ILE A 236 2.05 6.00 -6.56
N GLY A 237 1.35 7.09 -6.26
CA GLY A 237 1.00 8.10 -7.27
C GLY A 237 -0.30 7.73 -8.00
N GLN A 238 -1.36 8.47 -7.72
CA GLN A 238 -2.69 8.20 -8.26
C GLN A 238 -3.22 9.43 -9.01
N ALA A 239 -3.94 9.17 -10.11
CA ALA A 239 -4.54 10.22 -10.94
C ALA A 239 -6.08 10.16 -10.98
N ARG A 240 -6.70 9.30 -10.15
CA ARG A 240 -8.15 9.15 -10.04
C ARG A 240 -8.56 8.86 -8.61
N ILE A 241 -9.80 9.13 -8.28
CA ILE A 241 -10.38 8.72 -7.01
C ILE A 241 -10.84 7.26 -7.14
N THR A 242 -10.25 6.39 -6.34
CA THR A 242 -10.62 4.98 -6.23
C THR A 242 -11.74 4.83 -5.20
N LYS A 243 -12.45 3.70 -5.20
CA LYS A 243 -13.46 3.44 -4.16
C LYS A 243 -12.88 3.42 -2.75
N ASN A 244 -11.61 3.04 -2.61
CA ASN A 244 -10.94 3.10 -1.33
C ASN A 244 -10.71 4.54 -0.82
N LEU A 245 -10.71 5.55 -1.71
CA LEU A 245 -10.52 6.95 -1.34
C LEU A 245 -11.82 7.72 -1.08
N GLU A 246 -12.99 7.19 -1.47
CA GLU A 246 -14.26 7.90 -1.31
C GLU A 246 -14.59 8.31 0.14
N LYS A 247 -14.06 7.58 1.11
CA LYS A 247 -14.21 7.87 2.54
C LYS A 247 -12.96 8.46 3.20
N CYS A 248 -11.97 8.85 2.39
CA CYS A 248 -10.72 9.35 2.91
C CYS A 248 -10.88 10.81 3.36
N GLU A 249 -10.73 11.03 4.66
CA GLU A 249 -10.67 12.37 5.24
C GLU A 249 -9.21 12.73 5.49
N VAL A 250 -8.77 13.84 4.90
CA VAL A 250 -7.39 14.32 4.97
C VAL A 250 -7.40 15.78 5.47
N ASP A 251 -6.64 16.03 6.52
CA ASP A 251 -6.51 17.38 7.10
C ASP A 251 -5.42 18.20 6.38
N MET A 252 -4.39 17.52 5.86
CA MET A 252 -3.21 18.13 5.26
C MET A 252 -2.74 17.32 4.04
N SER A 253 -2.01 17.96 3.13
CA SER A 253 -1.36 17.24 2.03
C SER A 253 0.04 17.77 1.76
N TYR A 254 0.98 16.86 1.42
CA TYR A 254 2.38 17.18 1.18
C TYR A 254 2.84 16.62 -0.15
N TYR A 255 3.47 17.47 -0.93
CA TYR A 255 4.16 17.07 -2.16
C TYR A 255 5.63 16.75 -1.85
N VAL A 256 6.11 15.65 -2.42
CA VAL A 256 7.51 15.21 -2.31
C VAL A 256 8.03 14.93 -3.71
N ASP A 257 9.09 15.60 -4.11
CA ASP A 257 9.78 15.32 -5.37
C ASP A 257 10.78 14.17 -5.24
N ASP A 258 11.24 13.68 -6.39
CA ASP A 258 12.14 12.52 -6.45
C ASP A 258 13.50 12.80 -5.79
N LYS A 259 13.98 14.04 -5.82
CA LYS A 259 15.25 14.44 -5.18
C LYS A 259 15.13 14.37 -3.66
N GLU A 260 14.08 14.96 -3.08
CA GLU A 260 13.80 14.89 -1.64
C GLU A 260 13.68 13.43 -1.17
N CYS A 261 13.00 12.59 -1.97
CA CYS A 261 12.84 11.17 -1.70
C CYS A 261 14.21 10.45 -1.64
N ILE A 262 15.05 10.60 -2.66
CA ILE A 262 16.36 9.94 -2.73
C ILE A 262 17.28 10.42 -1.62
N GLU A 263 17.35 11.73 -1.38
CA GLU A 263 18.17 12.30 -0.31
C GLU A 263 17.79 11.73 1.06
N MET A 264 16.49 11.59 1.34
CA MET A 264 15.99 10.98 2.56
C MET A 264 16.39 9.50 2.68
N LEU A 265 16.24 8.71 1.61
CA LEU A 265 16.63 7.29 1.60
C LEU A 265 18.13 7.13 1.94
N TYR A 266 19.00 7.93 1.34
CA TYR A 266 20.43 7.90 1.66
C TYR A 266 20.73 8.30 3.11
N LYS A 267 19.97 9.23 3.67
CA LYS A 267 20.09 9.57 5.11
C LYS A 267 19.68 8.41 5.98
N LEU A 268 18.52 7.80 5.73
CA LEU A 268 18.02 6.64 6.49
C LEU A 268 19.00 5.46 6.47
N ILE A 269 19.64 5.18 5.33
CA ILE A 269 20.67 4.14 5.25
C ILE A 269 21.85 4.49 6.19
N LYS A 270 22.34 5.72 6.15
CA LYS A 270 23.54 6.13 6.87
C LYS A 270 23.32 6.31 8.37
N THR A 271 22.15 6.77 8.79
CA THR A 271 21.88 7.14 10.18
C THR A 271 21.05 6.12 10.93
N ASP A 272 20.15 5.45 10.23
CA ASP A 272 19.16 4.53 10.80
C ASP A 272 19.39 3.06 10.40
N GLY A 273 20.28 2.81 9.44
CA GLY A 273 20.57 1.48 8.90
C GLY A 273 19.39 0.88 8.10
N LEU A 274 18.48 1.74 7.62
CA LEU A 274 17.25 1.32 6.93
C LEU A 274 17.43 1.39 5.42
N PHE A 275 17.44 0.24 4.75
CA PHE A 275 17.52 0.12 3.28
C PHE A 275 16.12 -0.10 2.71
N LEU A 276 15.46 0.99 2.31
CA LEU A 276 14.02 1.04 2.00
C LEU A 276 13.75 1.42 0.54
N GLY A 277 12.61 0.95 0.03
CA GLY A 277 12.09 1.34 -1.27
C GLY A 277 11.65 2.80 -1.35
N THR A 278 11.56 3.32 -2.56
CA THR A 278 11.31 4.74 -2.86
C THR A 278 10.01 5.26 -2.26
N SER A 279 8.94 4.49 -2.24
CA SER A 279 7.69 4.86 -1.56
C SER A 279 7.86 5.14 -0.06
N SER A 280 8.82 4.47 0.60
CA SER A 280 9.16 4.77 2.01
C SER A 280 9.88 6.11 2.15
N GLY A 281 10.76 6.46 1.20
CA GLY A 281 11.41 7.79 1.17
C GLY A 281 10.38 8.92 1.04
N VAL A 282 9.42 8.77 0.15
CA VAL A 282 8.29 9.71 0.00
C VAL A 282 7.52 9.82 1.34
N ASN A 283 7.17 8.71 1.94
CA ASN A 283 6.44 8.65 3.20
C ASN A 283 7.18 9.36 4.35
N VAL A 284 8.47 9.09 4.50
CA VAL A 284 9.28 9.71 5.58
C VAL A 284 9.45 11.21 5.36
N MET A 285 9.63 11.65 4.10
CA MET A 285 9.64 13.09 3.80
C MET A 285 8.32 13.77 4.13
N GLY A 286 7.18 13.12 3.82
CA GLY A 286 5.87 13.63 4.22
C GLY A 286 5.74 13.74 5.75
N ALA A 287 6.22 12.75 6.49
CA ALA A 287 6.23 12.79 7.95
C ALA A 287 7.11 13.93 8.49
N VAL A 288 8.26 14.21 7.88
CA VAL A 288 9.10 15.36 8.22
C VAL A 288 8.39 16.69 7.95
N LYS A 289 7.70 16.82 6.81
CA LYS A 289 6.92 18.02 6.47
C LYS A 289 5.78 18.24 7.47
N MET A 290 5.05 17.17 7.80
CA MET A 290 4.00 17.19 8.82
C MET A 290 4.51 17.57 10.20
N ALA A 291 5.63 16.98 10.63
CA ALA A 291 6.25 17.28 11.92
C ALA A 291 6.68 18.76 12.03
N LYS A 292 7.24 19.33 10.96
CA LYS A 292 7.59 20.76 10.89
C LYS A 292 6.38 21.67 10.98
N GLU A 293 5.25 21.29 10.38
CA GLU A 293 4.01 22.08 10.40
C GLU A 293 3.33 22.02 11.78
N LEU A 294 3.26 20.83 12.39
CA LEU A 294 2.67 20.64 13.72
C LEU A 294 3.56 21.19 14.85
N GLY A 295 4.86 21.35 14.61
CA GLY A 295 5.83 21.86 15.58
C GLY A 295 6.47 20.77 16.46
N PRO A 296 7.47 21.16 17.29
CA PRO A 296 8.22 20.23 18.13
C PRO A 296 7.35 19.49 19.16
N GLY A 297 7.81 18.31 19.57
CA GLY A 297 7.17 17.51 20.61
C GLY A 297 6.01 16.63 20.16
N ASN A 298 5.63 16.68 18.87
CA ASN A 298 4.59 15.85 18.32
C ASN A 298 5.09 14.44 17.95
N THR A 299 4.19 13.46 17.99
CA THR A 299 4.42 12.08 17.56
C THR A 299 3.75 11.85 16.20
N ILE A 300 4.55 11.54 15.19
CA ILE A 300 4.11 11.30 13.82
C ILE A 300 4.43 9.85 13.43
N VAL A 301 3.47 9.19 12.79
CA VAL A 301 3.65 7.84 12.27
C VAL A 301 3.50 7.84 10.74
N THR A 302 4.37 7.09 10.08
CA THR A 302 4.28 6.83 8.64
C THR A 302 4.54 5.36 8.31
N ILE A 303 4.49 4.99 7.04
CA ILE A 303 4.64 3.60 6.57
C ILE A 303 6.01 3.39 5.91
N LEU A 304 6.72 2.36 6.32
CA LEU A 304 7.89 1.83 5.62
C LEU A 304 7.42 0.64 4.78
N CYS A 305 7.11 0.89 3.50
CA CYS A 305 6.29 0.01 2.68
C CYS A 305 7.01 -1.27 2.24
N LEU A 306 8.29 -1.16 1.89
CA LEU A 306 9.07 -2.19 1.20
C LEU A 306 10.55 -2.00 1.51
N SER A 307 11.30 -3.09 1.65
CA SER A 307 12.77 -3.09 1.67
C SER A 307 13.33 -3.22 0.25
N LEU A 308 14.43 -2.52 -0.05
CA LEU A 308 15.13 -2.67 -1.34
C LEU A 308 15.93 -3.99 -1.44
N ILE A 309 16.11 -4.73 -0.34
CA ILE A 309 16.82 -6.01 -0.37
C ILE A 309 16.05 -7.07 -1.19
N HIS A 310 14.77 -6.86 -1.40
CA HIS A 310 13.88 -7.80 -2.09
C HIS A 310 13.48 -7.37 -3.52
N ILE A 311 14.20 -6.39 -4.11
CA ILE A 311 13.95 -5.92 -5.49
C ILE A 311 15.11 -6.30 -6.40
#